data_43dd048f8aa8d9188d37cd236ab3fa41
#
_entry.id   43dd048f8aa8d9188d37cd236ab3fa41
#
_cell.length_a   1.000
_cell.length_b   1.000
_cell.length_c   1.000
_cell.angle_alpha   90.00
_cell.angle_beta   90.00
_cell.angle_gamma   90.00
#
_symmetry.space_group_name_H-M   'P 1'
#
loop_
_entity.id
_entity.type
_entity.pdbx_description
1 polymer ?
#
loop_
_entity_poly.entity_id
_entity_poly.type
_entity_poly.pdbx_seq_one_letter_code
_entity_poly.pdbx_strand_id
1 'polypeptide(L)'
;LRILFIAPAPRAGTVQYTHNLANALVDRGHRVTLVTGVGFELADYPRKYTALEVFDRYRPRPLRLCRFVWHCLTFRPQIIHLQGAQHPALYILLWAMLRLLGSASFVYTPQDVLPNSLRSYHIRAFRFLYARMRHVFLNAKQNEPLVIEHFAVPRDRITVLPIADLTAFVREHVAGESPDIPAASRVVLCFGLIEPRKGIHTLLSAAPEVLRQVPDALLLIVGKPLMDIAPLQRQLADLGLQGRVRLVPQYVSFAQMAGYFTAARLLVLPYENGWNSGVLASAFGFGKPVIATRVGGFDEVVSDESTGLLVPPKDPAVLAQAIVRLLRDDALYARMVVNVRQAAAEISWETIARMTEARYGDVVGIGADCAVSQAR
;
A
#
# COMPACT_ATOMS: atom_id res chain seq x y z
N LEU A 1 -15.96 2.11 -19.51
CA LEU A 1 -16.85 2.34 -18.37
C LEU A 1 -16.67 3.73 -17.78
N ARG A 2 -17.67 4.20 -17.01
CA ARG A 2 -17.59 5.37 -16.14
C ARG A 2 -17.43 4.88 -14.69
N ILE A 3 -16.26 5.14 -14.11
CA ILE A 3 -15.86 4.61 -12.82
C ILE A 3 -15.69 5.75 -11.82
N LEU A 4 -16.32 5.64 -10.67
CA LEU A 4 -16.22 6.58 -9.56
C LEU A 4 -15.49 5.89 -8.41
N PHE A 5 -14.24 6.28 -8.15
CA PHE A 5 -13.52 5.88 -6.94
C PHE A 5 -13.90 6.80 -5.77
N ILE A 6 -14.07 6.23 -4.59
CA ILE A 6 -14.28 6.97 -3.34
C ILE A 6 -13.21 6.54 -2.34
N ALA A 7 -12.22 7.40 -2.13
CA ALA A 7 -11.12 7.24 -1.18
C ALA A 7 -11.07 8.47 -0.27
N PRO A 8 -11.82 8.50 0.84
CA PRO A 8 -11.95 9.70 1.68
C PRO A 8 -10.65 10.19 2.33
N ALA A 9 -9.66 9.29 2.53
CA ALA A 9 -8.34 9.67 3.00
C ALA A 9 -7.57 10.40 1.89
N PRO A 10 -7.08 11.64 2.12
CA PRO A 10 -6.39 12.41 1.09
C PRO A 10 -4.90 12.04 0.93
N ARG A 11 -4.38 11.20 1.81
CA ARG A 11 -2.94 10.89 1.92
C ARG A 11 -2.69 9.43 2.20
N ALA A 12 -1.44 9.00 1.97
CA ALA A 12 -0.92 7.66 2.22
C ALA A 12 -1.41 6.56 1.26
N GLY A 13 -1.11 5.30 1.59
CA GLY A 13 -1.20 4.14 0.68
C GLY A 13 -2.51 3.96 -0.06
N THR A 14 -3.66 4.23 0.59
CA THR A 14 -4.97 4.09 -0.07
C THR A 14 -5.13 5.01 -1.28
N VAL A 15 -4.74 6.28 -1.13
CA VAL A 15 -4.87 7.24 -2.22
C VAL A 15 -3.81 7.03 -3.30
N GLN A 16 -2.61 6.60 -2.92
CA GLN A 16 -1.54 6.24 -3.86
C GLN A 16 -1.93 5.00 -4.70
N TYR A 17 -2.48 3.97 -4.05
CA TYR A 17 -3.05 2.81 -4.73
C TYR A 17 -4.14 3.22 -5.73
N THR A 18 -5.09 4.04 -5.27
CA THR A 18 -6.21 4.48 -6.11
C THR A 18 -5.74 5.34 -7.27
N HIS A 19 -4.73 6.20 -7.07
CA HIS A 19 -4.14 7.05 -8.12
C HIS A 19 -3.54 6.21 -9.25
N ASN A 20 -2.68 5.25 -8.90
CA ASN A 20 -2.04 4.40 -9.90
C ASN A 20 -3.06 3.54 -10.65
N LEU A 21 -4.01 2.91 -9.93
CA LEU A 21 -5.07 2.12 -10.55
C LEU A 21 -5.98 2.97 -11.44
N ALA A 22 -6.31 4.19 -11.01
CA ALA A 22 -7.15 5.12 -11.80
C ALA A 22 -6.47 5.54 -13.10
N ASN A 23 -5.17 5.87 -13.07
CA ASN A 23 -4.40 6.18 -14.27
C ASN A 23 -4.36 4.99 -15.24
N ALA A 24 -4.05 3.79 -14.73
CA ALA A 24 -3.99 2.58 -15.54
C ALA A 24 -5.36 2.21 -16.17
N LEU A 25 -6.46 2.45 -15.46
CA LEU A 25 -7.80 2.25 -16.01
C LEU A 25 -8.16 3.30 -17.08
N VAL A 26 -7.68 4.54 -16.96
CA VAL A 26 -7.84 5.55 -18.02
C VAL A 26 -7.06 5.16 -19.26
N ASP A 27 -5.84 4.62 -19.12
CA ASP A 27 -5.04 4.12 -20.24
C ASP A 27 -5.74 2.97 -20.99
N ARG A 28 -6.62 2.24 -20.31
CA ARG A 28 -7.48 1.20 -20.88
C ARG A 28 -8.82 1.71 -21.43
N GLY A 29 -8.96 3.04 -21.58
CA GLY A 29 -10.13 3.68 -22.19
C GLY A 29 -11.33 3.91 -21.29
N HIS A 30 -11.16 3.82 -19.95
CA HIS A 30 -12.23 4.14 -18.99
C HIS A 30 -12.24 5.63 -18.64
N ARG A 31 -13.42 6.15 -18.30
CA ARG A 31 -13.57 7.50 -17.72
C ARG A 31 -13.61 7.38 -16.20
N VAL A 32 -12.64 7.96 -15.54
CA VAL A 32 -12.45 7.79 -14.09
C VAL A 32 -12.56 9.12 -13.35
N THR A 33 -13.28 9.11 -12.23
CA THR A 33 -13.31 10.20 -11.26
C THR A 33 -12.90 9.65 -9.89
N LEU A 34 -11.95 10.31 -9.23
CA LEU A 34 -11.57 10.05 -7.84
C LEU A 34 -12.20 11.11 -6.94
N VAL A 35 -12.99 10.66 -5.96
CA VAL A 35 -13.53 11.50 -4.87
C VAL A 35 -12.69 11.24 -3.62
N THR A 36 -12.07 12.29 -3.09
CA THR A 36 -11.11 12.17 -2.00
C THR A 36 -11.26 13.29 -0.95
N GLY A 37 -10.38 13.29 0.04
CA GLY A 37 -10.33 14.32 1.07
C GLY A 37 -9.62 15.59 0.62
N VAL A 38 -9.86 16.67 1.37
CA VAL A 38 -9.20 17.98 1.20
C VAL A 38 -7.71 17.85 1.51
N GLY A 39 -6.87 18.50 0.71
CA GLY A 39 -5.42 18.40 0.80
C GLY A 39 -4.90 17.10 0.18
N PHE A 40 -5.47 16.74 -0.96
CA PHE A 40 -5.06 15.60 -1.76
C PHE A 40 -3.56 15.65 -2.07
N GLU A 41 -2.78 14.73 -1.52
CA GLU A 41 -1.31 14.77 -1.59
C GLU A 41 -0.74 14.62 -3.00
N LEU A 42 -1.56 14.11 -3.95
CA LEU A 42 -1.18 13.93 -5.34
C LEU A 42 -1.80 14.98 -6.27
N ALA A 43 -2.26 16.12 -5.70
CA ALA A 43 -2.87 17.20 -6.49
C ALA A 43 -1.93 17.77 -7.56
N ASP A 44 -0.65 17.86 -7.26
CA ASP A 44 0.39 18.43 -8.13
C ASP A 44 1.10 17.40 -9.03
N TYR A 45 0.70 16.12 -8.92
CA TYR A 45 1.27 15.06 -9.73
C TYR A 45 0.43 14.78 -10.98
N PRO A 46 1.06 14.33 -12.09
CA PRO A 46 0.37 14.00 -13.33
C PRO A 46 -0.73 12.97 -13.11
N ARG A 47 -1.93 13.27 -13.58
CA ARG A 47 -3.08 12.37 -13.50
C ARG A 47 -3.94 12.46 -14.76
N LYS A 48 -4.50 11.33 -15.16
CA LYS A 48 -5.35 11.18 -16.36
C LYS A 48 -6.84 11.19 -16.02
N TYR A 49 -7.19 11.22 -14.74
CA TYR A 49 -8.56 11.18 -14.22
C TYR A 49 -8.98 12.51 -13.58
N THR A 50 -10.27 12.69 -13.37
CA THR A 50 -10.81 13.84 -12.63
C THR A 50 -10.71 13.60 -11.12
N ALA A 51 -10.19 14.55 -10.34
CA ALA A 51 -10.18 14.49 -8.89
C ALA A 51 -11.15 15.51 -8.28
N LEU A 52 -11.93 15.09 -7.28
CA LEU A 52 -12.86 15.91 -6.52
C LEU A 52 -12.57 15.80 -5.03
N GLU A 53 -12.17 16.89 -4.42
CA GLU A 53 -11.98 16.97 -2.98
C GLU A 53 -13.31 17.30 -2.29
N VAL A 54 -13.87 16.31 -1.57
CA VAL A 54 -15.21 16.42 -0.95
C VAL A 54 -15.13 16.36 0.57
N PHE A 55 -14.28 15.52 1.13
CA PHE A 55 -14.25 15.23 2.55
C PHE A 55 -13.22 16.09 3.29
N ASP A 56 -13.61 16.62 4.46
CA ASP A 56 -12.71 17.22 5.42
C ASP A 56 -12.68 16.32 6.67
N ARG A 57 -11.54 15.67 6.97
CA ARG A 57 -11.43 14.69 8.05
C ARG A 57 -12.58 13.67 8.06
N TYR A 58 -12.90 13.09 6.90
CA TYR A 58 -14.01 12.15 6.65
C TYR A 58 -15.40 12.75 6.75
N ARG A 59 -15.56 14.05 6.93
CA ARG A 59 -16.88 14.74 6.94
C ARG A 59 -17.09 15.46 5.62
N PRO A 60 -18.21 15.23 4.92
CA PRO A 60 -18.49 15.98 3.72
C PRO A 60 -18.86 17.43 4.06
N ARG A 61 -18.27 18.40 3.35
CA ARG A 61 -18.67 19.81 3.44
C ARG A 61 -19.90 20.05 2.58
N PRO A 62 -20.94 20.76 3.04
CA PRO A 62 -22.22 20.90 2.34
C PRO A 62 -22.09 21.34 0.88
N LEU A 63 -21.38 22.44 0.61
CA LEU A 63 -21.19 22.94 -0.76
C LEU A 63 -20.41 21.94 -1.65
N ARG A 64 -19.40 21.26 -1.09
CA ARG A 64 -18.65 20.23 -1.83
C ARG A 64 -19.50 18.99 -2.07
N LEU A 65 -20.38 18.65 -1.12
CA LEU A 65 -21.34 17.55 -1.27
C LEU A 65 -22.34 17.83 -2.40
N CYS A 66 -22.88 19.05 -2.49
CA CYS A 66 -23.76 19.44 -3.60
C CYS A 66 -23.05 19.30 -4.95
N ARG A 67 -21.79 19.77 -5.05
CA ARG A 67 -20.96 19.60 -6.26
C ARG A 67 -20.71 18.13 -6.60
N PHE A 68 -20.47 17.31 -5.59
CA PHE A 68 -20.30 15.87 -5.76
C PHE A 68 -21.59 15.19 -6.26
N VAL A 69 -22.73 15.50 -5.66
CA VAL A 69 -24.05 15.00 -6.10
C VAL A 69 -24.33 15.41 -7.55
N TRP A 70 -24.11 16.69 -7.88
CA TRP A 70 -24.26 17.18 -9.26
C TRP A 70 -23.33 16.43 -10.23
N HIS A 71 -22.09 16.21 -9.83
CA HIS A 71 -21.15 15.41 -10.63
C HIS A 71 -21.66 13.97 -10.84
N CYS A 72 -22.18 13.31 -9.82
CA CYS A 72 -22.74 11.97 -9.95
C CYS A 72 -23.91 11.91 -10.93
N LEU A 73 -24.81 12.91 -10.90
CA LEU A 73 -25.96 13.00 -11.79
C LEU A 73 -25.57 13.21 -13.27
N THR A 74 -24.51 13.99 -13.51
CA THR A 74 -24.00 14.27 -14.86
C THR A 74 -23.06 13.20 -15.39
N PHE A 75 -22.15 12.70 -14.56
CA PHE A 75 -21.19 11.66 -14.89
C PHE A 75 -21.84 10.28 -15.06
N ARG A 76 -22.92 10.01 -14.28
CA ARG A 76 -23.69 8.74 -14.29
C ARG A 76 -22.77 7.52 -14.18
N PRO A 77 -22.08 7.30 -13.06
CA PRO A 77 -21.15 6.21 -12.92
C PRO A 77 -21.85 4.86 -13.12
N GLN A 78 -21.15 3.91 -13.77
CA GLN A 78 -21.58 2.52 -13.90
C GLN A 78 -21.00 1.68 -12.76
N ILE A 79 -19.79 2.03 -12.33
CA ILE A 79 -19.12 1.41 -11.18
C ILE A 79 -18.83 2.49 -10.13
N ILE A 80 -19.15 2.20 -8.88
CA ILE A 80 -18.71 2.93 -7.70
C ILE A 80 -17.79 2.02 -6.90
N HIS A 81 -16.51 2.38 -6.86
CA HIS A 81 -15.47 1.61 -6.19
C HIS A 81 -15.05 2.30 -4.89
N LEU A 82 -15.46 1.72 -3.77
CA LEU A 82 -15.09 2.19 -2.45
C LEU A 82 -13.69 1.72 -2.09
N GLN A 83 -12.86 2.61 -1.52
CA GLN A 83 -11.46 2.35 -1.15
C GLN A 83 -11.22 2.68 0.32
N GLY A 84 -10.65 1.74 1.10
CA GLY A 84 -10.28 1.93 2.51
C GLY A 84 -11.25 1.31 3.52
N ALA A 85 -10.85 1.21 4.79
CA ALA A 85 -11.54 0.38 5.79
C ALA A 85 -11.95 1.10 7.09
N GLN A 86 -11.63 2.39 7.30
CA GLN A 86 -11.66 2.94 8.65
C GLN A 86 -13.00 3.50 9.14
N HIS A 87 -13.95 3.77 8.24
CA HIS A 87 -15.20 4.48 8.57
C HIS A 87 -16.42 3.83 7.91
N PRO A 88 -16.88 2.64 8.36
CA PRO A 88 -17.98 1.92 7.72
C PRO A 88 -19.27 2.72 7.67
N ALA A 89 -19.56 3.54 8.69
CA ALA A 89 -20.76 4.40 8.71
C ALA A 89 -20.77 5.42 7.56
N LEU A 90 -19.61 6.01 7.23
CA LEU A 90 -19.49 6.91 6.08
C LEU A 90 -19.78 6.17 4.77
N TYR A 91 -19.21 4.98 4.58
CA TYR A 91 -19.45 4.19 3.37
C TYR A 91 -20.88 3.72 3.23
N ILE A 92 -21.55 3.38 4.35
CA ILE A 92 -22.98 3.03 4.36
C ILE A 92 -23.84 4.23 3.95
N LEU A 93 -23.53 5.42 4.50
CA LEU A 93 -24.23 6.66 4.14
C LEU A 93 -24.04 6.99 2.65
N LEU A 94 -22.80 6.91 2.17
CA LEU A 94 -22.49 7.15 0.75
C LEU A 94 -23.16 6.12 -0.15
N TRP A 95 -23.17 4.84 0.23
CA TRP A 95 -23.88 3.79 -0.49
C TRP A 95 -25.37 4.12 -0.59
N ALA A 96 -26.02 4.46 0.54
CA ALA A 96 -27.46 4.78 0.56
C ALA A 96 -27.77 6.00 -0.31
N MET A 97 -27.01 7.08 -0.18
CA MET A 97 -27.17 8.30 -0.97
C MET A 97 -27.00 8.03 -2.47
N LEU A 98 -25.90 7.37 -2.86
CA LEU A 98 -25.58 7.15 -4.27
C LEU A 98 -26.49 6.11 -4.92
N ARG A 99 -27.05 5.18 -4.14
CA ARG A 99 -28.06 4.23 -4.60
C ARG A 99 -29.36 4.91 -5.03
N LEU A 100 -29.69 6.03 -4.40
CA LEU A 100 -30.84 6.85 -4.78
C LEU A 100 -30.61 7.68 -6.06
N LEU A 101 -29.34 7.94 -6.41
CA LEU A 101 -28.99 8.76 -7.57
C LEU A 101 -28.84 7.94 -8.87
N GLY A 102 -28.83 6.61 -8.81
CA GLY A 102 -28.66 5.79 -10.01
C GLY A 102 -28.50 4.30 -9.74
N SER A 103 -28.31 3.54 -10.83
CA SER A 103 -28.20 2.08 -10.85
C SER A 103 -26.76 1.56 -10.82
N ALA A 104 -25.78 2.37 -10.42
CA ALA A 104 -24.38 1.97 -10.39
C ALA A 104 -24.16 0.71 -9.53
N SER A 105 -23.24 -0.14 -9.97
CA SER A 105 -22.79 -1.29 -9.21
C SER A 105 -21.69 -0.89 -8.24
N PHE A 106 -21.81 -1.36 -6.99
CA PHE A 106 -20.85 -1.06 -5.93
C PHE A 106 -19.84 -2.21 -5.77
N VAL A 107 -18.56 -1.86 -5.76
CA VAL A 107 -17.46 -2.76 -5.46
C VAL A 107 -16.57 -2.15 -4.38
N TYR A 108 -15.76 -2.96 -3.70
CA TYR A 108 -15.03 -2.50 -2.53
C TYR A 108 -13.63 -3.09 -2.46
N THR A 109 -12.63 -2.24 -2.20
CA THR A 109 -11.28 -2.66 -1.79
C THR A 109 -11.02 -2.16 -0.36
N PRO A 110 -11.16 -3.01 0.66
CA PRO A 110 -10.68 -2.71 1.99
C PRO A 110 -9.15 -2.78 1.97
N GLN A 111 -8.47 -1.71 2.29
CA GLN A 111 -7.00 -1.73 2.42
C GLN A 111 -6.57 -2.58 3.62
N ASP A 112 -7.34 -2.49 4.73
CA ASP A 112 -7.30 -3.40 5.87
C ASP A 112 -8.69 -4.00 6.03
N VAL A 113 -8.79 -5.33 6.16
CA VAL A 113 -10.09 -6.03 6.29
C VAL A 113 -10.79 -5.65 7.59
N LEU A 114 -10.01 -5.44 8.64
CA LEU A 114 -10.46 -5.00 9.95
C LEU A 114 -9.73 -3.72 10.35
N PRO A 115 -10.44 -2.74 10.94
CA PRO A 115 -9.77 -1.54 11.44
C PRO A 115 -8.87 -1.86 12.63
N ASN A 116 -7.79 -1.10 12.78
CA ASN A 116 -6.81 -1.28 13.87
C ASN A 116 -7.41 -1.18 15.29
N SER A 117 -8.58 -0.55 15.43
CA SER A 117 -9.35 -0.49 16.67
C SER A 117 -10.76 -1.02 16.46
N LEU A 118 -10.96 -2.30 16.74
CA LEU A 118 -12.27 -2.96 16.66
C LEU A 118 -13.19 -2.51 17.81
N ARG A 119 -14.36 -1.99 17.44
CA ARG A 119 -15.50 -1.81 18.33
C ARG A 119 -16.61 -2.77 17.88
N SER A 120 -17.44 -3.24 18.81
CA SER A 120 -18.48 -4.25 18.54
C SER A 120 -19.45 -3.85 17.39
N TYR A 121 -19.75 -2.56 17.23
CA TYR A 121 -20.60 -2.08 16.14
C TYR A 121 -19.91 -2.11 14.76
N HIS A 122 -18.57 -2.08 14.69
CA HIS A 122 -17.83 -2.10 13.43
C HIS A 122 -18.09 -3.40 12.66
N ILE A 123 -18.10 -4.55 13.33
CA ILE A 123 -18.34 -5.83 12.68
C ILE A 123 -19.72 -5.86 12.01
N ARG A 124 -20.76 -5.38 12.73
CA ARG A 124 -22.12 -5.32 12.16
C ARG A 124 -22.21 -4.36 10.97
N ALA A 125 -21.57 -3.20 11.09
CA ALA A 125 -21.54 -2.20 10.02
C ALA A 125 -20.78 -2.70 8.78
N PHE A 126 -19.63 -3.36 8.96
CA PHE A 126 -18.89 -3.97 7.85
C PHE A 126 -19.68 -5.12 7.24
N ARG A 127 -20.30 -6.01 8.04
CA ARG A 127 -21.16 -7.07 7.49
C ARG A 127 -22.28 -6.50 6.62
N PHE A 128 -22.92 -5.41 7.08
CA PHE A 128 -23.92 -4.71 6.29
C PHE A 128 -23.33 -4.14 4.99
N LEU A 129 -22.15 -3.52 5.03
CA LEU A 129 -21.48 -2.93 3.88
C LEU A 129 -21.09 -4.01 2.86
N TYR A 130 -20.35 -5.06 3.30
CA TYR A 130 -19.92 -6.15 2.43
C TYR A 130 -21.08 -6.86 1.73
N ALA A 131 -22.20 -7.07 2.42
CA ALA A 131 -23.40 -7.70 1.84
C ALA A 131 -24.00 -6.92 0.66
N ARG A 132 -23.67 -5.62 0.54
CA ARG A 132 -24.16 -4.74 -0.53
C ARG A 132 -23.20 -4.55 -1.69
N MET A 133 -21.99 -5.04 -1.53
CA MET A 133 -20.99 -4.99 -2.60
C MET A 133 -21.20 -6.14 -3.59
N ARG A 134 -21.18 -5.81 -4.87
CA ARG A 134 -21.24 -6.80 -5.94
C ARG A 134 -19.95 -7.61 -6.03
N HIS A 135 -18.83 -6.97 -5.73
CA HIS A 135 -17.51 -7.60 -5.72
C HIS A 135 -16.58 -6.96 -4.68
N VAL A 136 -15.67 -7.75 -4.14
CA VAL A 136 -14.67 -7.32 -3.15
C VAL A 136 -13.28 -7.67 -3.68
N PHE A 137 -12.39 -6.69 -3.69
CA PHE A 137 -10.99 -6.88 -4.03
C PHE A 137 -10.15 -6.88 -2.76
N LEU A 138 -9.34 -7.90 -2.56
CA LEU A 138 -8.43 -8.02 -1.42
C LEU A 138 -6.98 -7.87 -1.89
N ASN A 139 -6.13 -7.31 -1.05
CA ASN A 139 -4.73 -7.09 -1.39
C ASN A 139 -3.78 -8.20 -0.90
N ALA A 140 -4.31 -9.21 -0.19
CA ALA A 140 -3.58 -10.40 0.22
C ALA A 140 -4.52 -11.60 0.33
N LYS A 141 -4.03 -12.77 -0.03
CA LYS A 141 -4.78 -14.02 -0.01
C LYS A 141 -5.20 -14.43 1.40
N GLN A 142 -4.33 -14.19 2.39
CA GLN A 142 -4.63 -14.46 3.81
C GLN A 142 -5.85 -13.69 4.35
N ASN A 143 -6.29 -12.62 3.69
CA ASN A 143 -7.48 -11.86 4.05
C ASN A 143 -8.79 -12.53 3.59
N GLU A 144 -8.72 -13.48 2.67
CA GLU A 144 -9.89 -14.16 2.10
C GLU A 144 -10.70 -14.93 3.18
N PRO A 145 -10.09 -15.79 4.03
CA PRO A 145 -10.82 -16.47 5.09
C PRO A 145 -11.51 -15.49 6.05
N LEU A 146 -10.83 -14.38 6.42
CA LEU A 146 -11.40 -13.39 7.32
C LEU A 146 -12.68 -12.74 6.76
N VAL A 147 -12.68 -12.44 5.45
CA VAL A 147 -13.84 -11.81 4.80
C VAL A 147 -14.99 -12.81 4.66
N ILE A 148 -14.69 -14.06 4.37
CA ILE A 148 -15.70 -15.14 4.28
C ILE A 148 -16.31 -15.41 5.66
N GLU A 149 -15.50 -15.64 6.68
CA GLU A 149 -15.95 -16.06 8.01
C GLU A 149 -16.64 -14.93 8.78
N HIS A 150 -16.05 -13.73 8.80
CA HIS A 150 -16.57 -12.62 9.60
C HIS A 150 -17.70 -11.85 8.91
N PHE A 151 -17.66 -11.76 7.57
CA PHE A 151 -18.59 -10.91 6.81
C PHE A 151 -19.49 -11.67 5.86
N ALA A 152 -19.37 -13.01 5.78
CA ALA A 152 -20.18 -13.87 4.94
C ALA A 152 -20.18 -13.48 3.45
N VAL A 153 -19.03 -13.01 2.94
CA VAL A 153 -18.87 -12.70 1.52
C VAL A 153 -18.65 -14.01 0.76
N PRO A 154 -19.47 -14.32 -0.26
CA PRO A 154 -19.27 -15.50 -1.08
C PRO A 154 -17.92 -15.44 -1.83
N ARG A 155 -17.24 -16.58 -1.95
CA ARG A 155 -15.91 -16.68 -2.54
C ARG A 155 -15.87 -16.21 -4.01
N ASP A 156 -16.92 -16.46 -4.77
CA ASP A 156 -17.09 -16.01 -6.16
C ASP A 156 -17.16 -14.49 -6.31
N ARG A 157 -17.42 -13.76 -5.22
CA ARG A 157 -17.39 -12.29 -5.16
C ARG A 157 -16.08 -11.72 -4.65
N ILE A 158 -15.05 -12.54 -4.48
CA ILE A 158 -13.74 -12.10 -4.00
C ILE A 158 -12.71 -12.27 -5.11
N THR A 159 -11.89 -11.26 -5.30
CA THR A 159 -10.66 -11.35 -6.12
C THR A 159 -9.49 -10.78 -5.32
N VAL A 160 -8.41 -11.55 -5.24
CA VAL A 160 -7.17 -11.10 -4.65
C VAL A 160 -6.33 -10.41 -5.73
N LEU A 161 -5.99 -9.15 -5.49
CA LEU A 161 -5.11 -8.33 -6.32
C LEU A 161 -3.85 -8.01 -5.52
N PRO A 162 -2.66 -8.41 -5.94
CA PRO A 162 -1.44 -8.02 -5.25
C PRO A 162 -1.28 -6.49 -5.26
N ILE A 163 -0.52 -5.95 -4.31
CA ILE A 163 -0.18 -4.53 -4.31
C ILE A 163 1.00 -4.31 -5.25
N ALA A 164 0.76 -3.61 -6.36
CA ALA A 164 1.83 -3.12 -7.21
C ALA A 164 2.55 -1.92 -6.57
N ASP A 165 3.67 -1.51 -7.15
CA ASP A 165 4.46 -0.40 -6.63
C ASP A 165 3.64 0.89 -6.47
N LEU A 166 3.41 1.30 -5.23
CA LEU A 166 2.65 2.52 -4.91
C LEU A 166 3.36 3.80 -5.36
N THR A 167 4.65 3.71 -5.63
CA THR A 167 5.54 4.84 -5.96
C THR A 167 5.90 4.89 -7.44
N ALA A 168 5.21 4.15 -8.30
CA ALA A 168 5.47 4.12 -9.74
C ALA A 168 5.50 5.55 -10.33
N PHE A 169 4.51 6.39 -9.98
CA PHE A 169 4.45 7.78 -10.41
C PHE A 169 5.62 8.64 -9.90
N VAL A 170 6.23 8.29 -8.76
CA VAL A 170 7.39 9.01 -8.22
C VAL A 170 8.61 8.79 -9.10
N ARG A 171 8.88 7.54 -9.47
CA ARG A 171 10.05 7.22 -10.31
C ARG A 171 9.96 7.84 -11.71
N GLU A 172 8.75 8.01 -12.22
CA GLU A 172 8.52 8.56 -13.56
C GLU A 172 8.59 10.10 -13.60
N HIS A 173 8.23 10.77 -12.49
CA HIS A 173 7.95 12.20 -12.52
C HIS A 173 8.69 13.02 -11.44
N VAL A 174 9.41 12.37 -10.52
CA VAL A 174 10.03 13.05 -9.37
C VAL A 174 11.53 12.77 -9.36
N ALA A 175 12.33 13.81 -9.50
CA ALA A 175 13.76 13.72 -9.23
C ALA A 175 13.97 13.46 -7.73
N GLY A 176 14.71 12.41 -7.39
CA GLY A 176 15.03 12.08 -6.00
C GLY A 176 15.97 13.12 -5.39
N GLU A 177 15.64 13.61 -4.20
CA GLU A 177 16.58 14.40 -3.39
C GLU A 177 17.61 13.46 -2.78
N SER A 178 18.88 13.67 -3.10
CA SER A 178 19.95 12.84 -2.52
C SER A 178 20.06 13.09 -1.01
N PRO A 179 19.84 12.09 -0.16
CA PRO A 179 20.05 12.27 1.27
C PRO A 179 21.55 12.46 1.56
N ASP A 180 21.87 13.17 2.63
CA ASP A 180 23.26 13.32 3.11
C ASP A 180 23.74 11.97 3.68
N ILE A 181 24.34 11.15 2.82
CA ILE A 181 24.85 9.81 3.12
C ILE A 181 26.30 9.73 2.63
N PRO A 182 27.26 9.29 3.46
CA PRO A 182 28.63 9.05 3.02
C PRO A 182 28.67 8.07 1.84
N ALA A 183 29.40 8.43 0.78
CA ALA A 183 29.41 7.70 -0.50
C ALA A 183 29.78 6.21 -0.39
N ALA A 184 30.64 5.85 0.58
CA ALA A 184 31.05 4.47 0.80
C ALA A 184 30.09 3.63 1.67
N SER A 185 28.96 4.20 2.11
CA SER A 185 28.05 3.53 3.04
C SER A 185 27.21 2.46 2.35
N ARG A 186 27.13 1.26 2.97
CA ARG A 186 26.16 0.22 2.64
C ARG A 186 24.86 0.50 3.40
N VAL A 187 23.89 1.13 2.74
CA VAL A 187 22.68 1.64 3.38
C VAL A 187 21.64 0.54 3.56
N VAL A 188 21.20 0.35 4.79
CA VAL A 188 20.07 -0.49 5.20
C VAL A 188 18.91 0.43 5.57
N LEU A 189 17.80 0.37 4.84
CA LEU A 189 16.68 1.28 5.03
C LEU A 189 15.49 0.56 5.70
N CYS A 190 15.02 1.12 6.82
CA CYS A 190 13.71 0.84 7.40
C CYS A 190 12.82 2.07 7.19
N PHE A 191 11.77 1.93 6.39
CA PHE A 191 10.94 3.05 5.94
C PHE A 191 9.47 2.91 6.34
N GLY A 192 8.78 4.04 6.54
CA GLY A 192 7.35 4.13 6.75
C GLY A 192 6.97 4.66 8.13
N LEU A 193 5.68 4.60 8.49
CA LEU A 193 5.21 5.09 9.79
C LEU A 193 5.94 4.37 10.93
N ILE A 194 6.41 5.16 11.91
CA ILE A 194 7.06 4.62 13.11
C ILE A 194 5.96 4.29 14.12
N GLU A 195 5.70 3.00 14.31
CA GLU A 195 4.67 2.46 15.18
C GLU A 195 5.12 1.13 15.79
N PRO A 196 4.57 0.69 16.94
CA PRO A 196 5.09 -0.46 17.68
C PRO A 196 5.18 -1.73 16.83
N ARG A 197 4.16 -2.03 16.02
CA ARG A 197 4.11 -3.23 15.19
C ARG A 197 5.22 -3.33 14.11
N LYS A 198 5.94 -2.24 13.84
CA LYS A 198 7.03 -2.20 12.86
C LYS A 198 8.33 -2.80 13.36
N GLY A 199 8.44 -3.16 14.65
CA GLY A 199 9.58 -3.87 15.21
C GLY A 199 10.92 -3.12 15.13
N ILE A 200 10.89 -1.78 15.14
CA ILE A 200 12.11 -0.94 15.02
C ILE A 200 13.08 -1.24 16.17
N HIS A 201 12.57 -1.52 17.37
CA HIS A 201 13.41 -1.90 18.50
C HIS A 201 14.20 -3.20 18.24
N THR A 202 13.62 -4.15 17.50
CA THR A 202 14.33 -5.39 17.09
C THR A 202 15.46 -5.05 16.13
N LEU A 203 15.27 -4.12 15.18
CA LEU A 203 16.31 -3.65 14.28
C LEU A 203 17.43 -2.94 15.04
N LEU A 204 17.10 -2.09 16.03
CA LEU A 204 18.10 -1.45 16.89
C LEU A 204 18.91 -2.46 17.69
N SER A 205 18.26 -3.51 18.23
CA SER A 205 18.95 -4.61 18.94
C SER A 205 19.86 -5.44 18.02
N ALA A 206 19.53 -5.55 16.73
CA ALA A 206 20.38 -6.23 15.73
C ALA A 206 21.58 -5.39 15.27
N ALA A 207 21.47 -4.05 15.36
CA ALA A 207 22.43 -3.13 14.78
C ALA A 207 23.88 -3.28 15.31
N PRO A 208 24.17 -3.52 16.60
CA PRO A 208 25.55 -3.69 17.08
C PRO A 208 26.28 -4.81 16.33
N GLU A 209 25.64 -5.95 16.13
CA GLU A 209 26.24 -7.08 15.44
C GLU A 209 26.44 -6.79 13.94
N VAL A 210 25.48 -6.14 13.29
CA VAL A 210 25.61 -5.70 11.89
C VAL A 210 26.82 -4.76 11.73
N LEU A 211 26.94 -3.75 12.60
CA LEU A 211 27.99 -2.74 12.52
C LEU A 211 29.38 -3.29 12.87
N ARG A 212 29.42 -4.30 13.73
CA ARG A 212 30.67 -5.01 14.05
C ARG A 212 31.19 -5.79 12.84
N GLN A 213 30.30 -6.49 12.10
CA GLN A 213 30.68 -7.31 10.96
C GLN A 213 30.79 -6.51 9.65
N VAL A 214 30.05 -5.42 9.49
CA VAL A 214 30.04 -4.57 8.29
C VAL A 214 30.28 -3.13 8.71
N PRO A 215 31.56 -2.73 8.89
CA PRO A 215 31.91 -1.42 9.42
C PRO A 215 31.48 -0.23 8.56
N ASP A 216 31.20 -0.40 7.29
CA ASP A 216 30.67 0.59 6.36
C ASP A 216 29.14 0.59 6.24
N ALA A 217 28.42 -0.23 7.02
CA ALA A 217 26.96 -0.21 7.05
C ALA A 217 26.42 1.07 7.73
N LEU A 218 25.36 1.63 7.18
CA LEU A 218 24.57 2.72 7.73
C LEU A 218 23.10 2.31 7.78
N LEU A 219 22.52 2.29 8.97
CA LEU A 219 21.12 1.97 9.15
C LEU A 219 20.30 3.28 9.17
N LEU A 220 19.31 3.39 8.31
CA LEU A 220 18.40 4.53 8.23
C LEU A 220 17.00 4.09 8.63
N ILE A 221 16.42 4.75 9.62
CA ILE A 221 15.04 4.57 10.08
C ILE A 221 14.30 5.87 9.77
N VAL A 222 13.46 5.84 8.74
CA VAL A 222 12.86 7.06 8.17
C VAL A 222 11.34 6.96 8.19
N GLY A 223 10.66 7.94 8.81
CA GLY A 223 9.21 8.03 8.74
C GLY A 223 8.56 8.80 9.87
N LYS A 224 7.29 9.17 9.65
CA LYS A 224 6.50 9.91 10.63
C LYS A 224 6.16 9.02 11.84
N PRO A 225 6.44 9.48 13.08
CA PRO A 225 6.06 8.74 14.27
C PRO A 225 4.55 8.84 14.53
N LEU A 226 3.96 7.67 14.87
CA LEU A 226 2.62 7.53 15.44
C LEU A 226 2.66 7.01 16.89
N MET A 227 3.84 7.02 17.49
CA MET A 227 4.10 6.63 18.87
C MET A 227 5.11 7.57 19.51
N ASP A 228 5.27 7.48 20.83
CA ASP A 228 6.41 8.11 21.50
C ASP A 228 7.72 7.43 21.04
N ILE A 229 8.66 8.21 20.53
CA ILE A 229 9.96 7.73 20.06
C ILE A 229 11.06 7.77 21.12
N ALA A 230 10.81 8.35 22.28
CA ALA A 230 11.81 8.45 23.34
C ALA A 230 12.39 7.08 23.76
N PRO A 231 11.62 5.97 23.81
CA PRO A 231 12.19 4.64 24.05
C PRO A 231 13.20 4.21 22.98
N LEU A 232 12.92 4.48 21.69
CA LEU A 232 13.85 4.15 20.59
C LEU A 232 15.12 5.01 20.63
N GLN A 233 14.99 6.29 20.99
CA GLN A 233 16.13 7.20 21.14
C GLN A 233 17.02 6.78 22.31
N ARG A 234 16.42 6.37 23.44
CA ARG A 234 17.20 5.82 24.57
C ARG A 234 17.91 4.55 24.18
N GLN A 235 17.24 3.59 23.56
CA GLN A 235 17.87 2.34 23.09
C GLN A 235 19.05 2.62 22.16
N LEU A 236 18.90 3.57 21.22
CA LEU A 236 19.96 3.99 20.32
C LEU A 236 21.16 4.58 21.07
N ALA A 237 20.90 5.39 22.09
CA ALA A 237 21.94 5.97 22.94
C ALA A 237 22.66 4.90 23.80
N ASP A 238 21.91 4.03 24.46
CA ASP A 238 22.42 2.99 25.35
C ASP A 238 23.30 1.98 24.60
N LEU A 239 22.98 1.72 23.33
CA LEU A 239 23.76 0.84 22.45
C LEU A 239 24.95 1.54 21.76
N GLY A 240 25.14 2.85 21.98
CA GLY A 240 26.25 3.61 21.36
C GLY A 240 26.20 3.67 19.83
N LEU A 241 25.02 3.71 19.24
CA LEU A 241 24.82 3.57 17.78
C LEU A 241 24.77 4.93 17.03
N GLN A 242 25.01 6.03 17.73
CA GLN A 242 24.95 7.39 17.13
C GLN A 242 25.93 7.49 15.95
N GLY A 243 25.44 8.16 14.89
CA GLY A 243 26.21 8.33 13.65
C GLY A 243 26.16 7.14 12.67
N ARG A 244 25.92 5.92 13.16
CA ARG A 244 25.85 4.71 12.35
C ARG A 244 24.41 4.19 12.18
N VAL A 245 23.53 4.59 13.08
CA VAL A 245 22.08 4.43 12.98
C VAL A 245 21.47 5.82 13.04
N ARG A 246 20.74 6.20 11.99
CA ARG A 246 20.09 7.50 11.91
C ARG A 246 18.57 7.31 11.97
N LEU A 247 17.96 7.93 12.97
CA LEU A 247 16.51 8.01 13.13
C LEU A 247 16.05 9.36 12.57
N VAL A 248 15.19 9.32 11.52
CA VAL A 248 14.60 10.50 10.85
C VAL A 248 13.09 10.49 11.11
N PRO A 249 12.64 10.99 12.29
CA PRO A 249 11.26 10.82 12.76
C PRO A 249 10.35 11.92 12.20
N GLN A 250 10.20 11.99 10.89
CA GLN A 250 9.38 12.98 10.21
C GLN A 250 8.68 12.41 8.98
N TYR A 251 7.62 13.07 8.54
CA TYR A 251 7.06 12.81 7.22
C TYR A 251 8.01 13.36 6.16
N VAL A 252 8.38 12.53 5.20
CA VAL A 252 9.27 12.92 4.10
C VAL A 252 8.47 13.09 2.82
N SER A 253 8.90 14.00 1.95
CA SER A 253 8.32 14.22 0.62
C SER A 253 8.56 13.01 -0.29
N PHE A 254 7.85 12.93 -1.41
CA PHE A 254 8.11 11.88 -2.40
C PHE A 254 9.52 11.97 -3.01
N ALA A 255 10.06 13.18 -3.17
CA ALA A 255 11.43 13.38 -3.64
C ALA A 255 12.46 12.84 -2.64
N GLN A 256 12.29 13.12 -1.36
CA GLN A 256 13.12 12.57 -0.28
C GLN A 256 12.98 11.05 -0.20
N MET A 257 11.75 10.53 -0.30
CA MET A 257 11.51 9.09 -0.32
C MET A 257 12.26 8.42 -1.48
N ALA A 258 12.15 8.95 -2.70
CA ALA A 258 12.89 8.44 -3.86
C ALA A 258 14.40 8.45 -3.61
N GLY A 259 14.93 9.50 -2.98
CA GLY A 259 16.34 9.60 -2.60
C GLY A 259 16.76 8.51 -1.62
N TYR A 260 16.01 8.29 -0.54
CA TYR A 260 16.29 7.22 0.42
C TYR A 260 16.23 5.83 -0.21
N PHE A 261 15.20 5.54 -1.02
CA PHE A 261 15.08 4.25 -1.68
C PHE A 261 16.19 4.03 -2.71
N THR A 262 16.57 5.05 -3.46
CA THR A 262 17.69 4.99 -4.42
C THR A 262 19.02 4.71 -3.69
N ALA A 263 19.30 5.41 -2.60
CA ALA A 263 20.50 5.25 -1.82
C ALA A 263 20.57 3.91 -1.07
N ALA A 264 19.43 3.29 -0.76
CA ALA A 264 19.39 2.03 -0.06
C ALA A 264 20.00 0.89 -0.88
N ARG A 265 20.84 0.06 -0.25
CA ARG A 265 21.24 -1.24 -0.79
C ARG A 265 20.12 -2.26 -0.64
N LEU A 266 19.51 -2.30 0.53
CA LEU A 266 18.38 -3.18 0.85
C LEU A 266 17.40 -2.51 1.82
N LEU A 267 16.16 -3.04 1.87
CA LEU A 267 15.21 -2.64 2.89
C LEU A 267 15.04 -3.73 3.96
N VAL A 268 14.77 -3.27 5.20
CA VAL A 268 14.44 -4.16 6.33
C VAL A 268 13.03 -3.83 6.81
N LEU A 269 12.19 -4.85 6.90
CA LEU A 269 10.81 -4.79 7.36
C LEU A 269 10.65 -5.73 8.57
N PRO A 270 11.11 -5.33 9.77
CA PRO A 270 11.21 -6.19 10.94
C PRO A 270 9.89 -6.27 11.71
N TYR A 271 8.75 -6.31 10.99
CA TYR A 271 7.43 -6.18 11.56
C TYR A 271 7.11 -7.31 12.53
N GLU A 272 6.40 -6.98 13.59
CA GLU A 272 5.93 -7.98 14.56
C GLU A 272 4.56 -8.53 14.22
N ASN A 273 3.77 -7.73 13.53
CA ASN A 273 2.49 -8.11 12.94
C ASN A 273 2.13 -7.13 11.80
N GLY A 274 1.17 -7.51 10.99
CA GLY A 274 0.68 -6.70 9.87
C GLY A 274 0.01 -7.55 8.82
N TRP A 275 -0.64 -6.92 7.86
CA TRP A 275 -1.37 -7.62 6.80
C TRP A 275 -0.67 -7.47 5.45
N ASN A 276 -0.31 -6.23 5.09
CA ASN A 276 0.32 -5.86 3.82
C ASN A 276 1.27 -4.69 4.02
N SER A 277 2.18 -4.49 3.10
CA SER A 277 3.10 -3.36 3.14
C SER A 277 3.28 -2.71 1.78
N GLY A 278 2.72 -1.51 1.61
CA GLY A 278 3.05 -0.67 0.46
C GLY A 278 4.54 -0.35 0.35
N VAL A 279 5.26 -0.34 1.49
CA VAL A 279 6.72 -0.17 1.51
C VAL A 279 7.43 -1.35 0.86
N LEU A 280 6.94 -2.58 1.04
CA LEU A 280 7.46 -3.77 0.36
C LEU A 280 7.29 -3.66 -1.16
N ALA A 281 6.10 -3.31 -1.61
CA ALA A 281 5.82 -3.11 -3.03
C ALA A 281 6.69 -2.01 -3.64
N SER A 282 6.87 -0.89 -2.90
CA SER A 282 7.77 0.19 -3.32
C SER A 282 9.24 -0.24 -3.36
N ALA A 283 9.69 -1.06 -2.39
CA ALA A 283 11.05 -1.62 -2.42
C ALA A 283 11.30 -2.40 -3.72
N PHE A 284 10.36 -3.24 -4.10
CA PHE A 284 10.43 -4.00 -5.35
C PHE A 284 10.43 -3.07 -6.58
N GLY A 285 9.58 -2.04 -6.57
CA GLY A 285 9.56 -1.02 -7.59
C GLY A 285 10.90 -0.31 -7.79
N PHE A 286 11.64 -0.06 -6.70
CA PHE A 286 13.00 0.49 -6.74
C PHE A 286 14.09 -0.58 -6.98
N GLY A 287 13.71 -1.84 -7.25
CA GLY A 287 14.65 -2.94 -7.48
C GLY A 287 15.48 -3.32 -6.26
N LYS A 288 14.93 -3.12 -5.04
CA LYS A 288 15.67 -3.36 -3.79
C LYS A 288 15.27 -4.69 -3.15
N PRO A 289 16.21 -5.61 -2.94
CA PRO A 289 15.98 -6.79 -2.12
C PRO A 289 15.55 -6.41 -0.71
N VAL A 290 14.74 -7.26 -0.08
CA VAL A 290 14.20 -6.99 1.25
C VAL A 290 14.59 -8.08 2.24
N ILE A 291 14.72 -7.69 3.51
CA ILE A 291 14.70 -8.62 4.64
C ILE A 291 13.42 -8.35 5.39
N ALA A 292 12.52 -9.33 5.43
CA ALA A 292 11.22 -9.19 6.05
C ALA A 292 10.97 -10.29 7.07
N THR A 293 10.19 -10.00 8.09
CA THR A 293 9.75 -11.02 9.04
C THR A 293 8.61 -11.87 8.45
N ARG A 294 8.51 -13.14 8.87
CA ARG A 294 7.43 -14.05 8.48
C ARG A 294 6.12 -13.69 9.22
N VAL A 295 5.55 -12.54 8.88
CA VAL A 295 4.27 -12.06 9.42
C VAL A 295 3.38 -11.57 8.30
N GLY A 296 2.07 -11.71 8.50
CA GLY A 296 1.10 -11.25 7.52
C GLY A 296 1.35 -11.91 6.15
N GLY A 297 1.05 -11.21 5.06
CA GLY A 297 1.24 -11.70 3.69
C GLY A 297 2.64 -11.47 3.12
N PHE A 298 3.67 -11.31 3.93
CA PHE A 298 5.02 -11.06 3.39
C PHE A 298 5.59 -12.26 2.65
N ASP A 299 5.27 -13.46 3.07
CA ASP A 299 5.62 -14.72 2.40
C ASP A 299 4.82 -14.99 1.12
N GLU A 300 3.71 -14.27 0.90
CA GLU A 300 3.00 -14.27 -0.39
C GLU A 300 3.74 -13.43 -1.46
N VAL A 301 4.58 -12.49 -1.04
CA VAL A 301 5.24 -11.52 -1.92
C VAL A 301 6.75 -11.75 -1.99
N VAL A 302 7.39 -12.04 -0.85
CA VAL A 302 8.83 -12.28 -0.76
C VAL A 302 9.11 -13.76 -0.95
N SER A 303 9.73 -14.10 -2.07
CA SER A 303 10.29 -15.44 -2.29
C SER A 303 11.64 -15.52 -1.59
N ASP A 304 11.67 -16.30 -0.49
CA ASP A 304 12.86 -16.48 0.34
C ASP A 304 14.07 -16.95 -0.50
N GLU A 305 15.25 -16.43 -0.24
CA GLU A 305 16.50 -16.66 -1.01
C GLU A 305 16.46 -16.19 -2.48
N SER A 306 15.33 -15.68 -2.96
CA SER A 306 15.15 -15.25 -4.34
C SER A 306 14.94 -13.74 -4.46
N THR A 307 13.91 -13.17 -3.86
CA THR A 307 13.64 -11.73 -3.90
C THR A 307 13.97 -11.03 -2.57
N GLY A 308 14.31 -11.79 -1.55
CA GLY A 308 14.67 -11.30 -0.22
C GLY A 308 14.98 -12.43 0.72
N LEU A 309 15.11 -12.10 2.00
CA LEU A 309 15.26 -13.07 3.08
C LEU A 309 14.09 -12.94 4.07
N LEU A 310 13.53 -14.07 4.47
CA LEU A 310 12.45 -14.14 5.45
C LEU A 310 12.99 -14.64 6.80
N VAL A 311 12.79 -13.84 7.84
CA VAL A 311 13.27 -14.11 9.21
C VAL A 311 12.11 -14.21 10.20
N PRO A 312 12.28 -14.89 11.35
CA PRO A 312 11.27 -14.85 12.42
C PRO A 312 11.12 -13.44 13.00
N PRO A 313 9.90 -13.03 13.42
CA PRO A 313 9.71 -11.78 14.13
C PRO A 313 10.37 -11.82 15.51
N LYS A 314 10.75 -10.64 16.05
CA LYS A 314 11.32 -10.47 17.39
C LYS A 314 12.64 -11.22 17.64
N ASP A 315 13.34 -11.56 16.59
CA ASP A 315 14.67 -12.22 16.69
C ASP A 315 15.77 -11.30 16.12
N PRO A 316 16.41 -10.48 16.97
CA PRO A 316 17.47 -9.58 16.52
C PRO A 316 18.73 -10.31 16.03
N ALA A 317 18.99 -11.52 16.53
CA ALA A 317 20.19 -12.27 16.13
C ALA A 317 20.05 -12.80 14.70
N VAL A 318 18.93 -13.42 14.37
CA VAL A 318 18.65 -13.90 13.01
C VAL A 318 18.51 -12.72 12.04
N LEU A 319 17.88 -11.62 12.47
CA LEU A 319 17.79 -10.40 11.67
C LEU A 319 19.19 -9.83 11.34
N ALA A 320 20.10 -9.76 12.33
CA ALA A 320 21.45 -9.30 12.12
C ALA A 320 22.21 -10.19 11.12
N GLN A 321 22.12 -11.51 11.26
CA GLN A 321 22.75 -12.47 10.35
C GLN A 321 22.24 -12.29 8.89
N ALA A 322 20.95 -12.13 8.70
CA ALA A 322 20.35 -11.90 7.39
C ALA A 322 20.86 -10.58 6.77
N ILE A 323 20.92 -9.49 7.55
CA ILE A 323 21.44 -8.20 7.09
C ILE A 323 22.92 -8.34 6.70
N VAL A 324 23.74 -8.91 7.55
CA VAL A 324 25.18 -9.12 7.29
C VAL A 324 25.39 -9.95 6.04
N ARG A 325 24.66 -11.06 5.89
CA ARG A 325 24.74 -11.94 4.72
C ARG A 325 24.49 -11.16 3.44
N LEU A 326 23.40 -10.41 3.38
CA LEU A 326 23.02 -9.68 2.15
C LEU A 326 23.90 -8.44 1.89
N LEU A 327 24.52 -7.89 2.93
CA LEU A 327 25.52 -6.83 2.77
C LEU A 327 26.87 -7.33 2.28
N ARG A 328 27.29 -8.57 2.62
CA ARG A 328 28.61 -9.12 2.32
C ARG A 328 28.67 -10.00 1.07
N ASP A 329 27.57 -10.66 0.74
CA ASP A 329 27.46 -11.55 -0.43
C ASP A 329 26.94 -10.76 -1.63
N ASP A 330 27.90 -10.21 -2.42
CA ASP A 330 27.55 -9.41 -3.60
C ASP A 330 26.93 -10.27 -4.73
N ALA A 331 27.25 -11.56 -4.81
CA ALA A 331 26.67 -12.48 -5.79
C ALA A 331 25.19 -12.76 -5.47
N LEU A 332 24.87 -13.04 -4.20
CA LEU A 332 23.52 -13.20 -3.72
C LEU A 332 22.70 -11.92 -3.96
N TYR A 333 23.27 -10.77 -3.57
CA TYR A 333 22.63 -9.47 -3.76
C TYR A 333 22.29 -9.20 -5.24
N ALA A 334 23.27 -9.37 -6.14
CA ALA A 334 23.07 -9.13 -7.58
C ALA A 334 21.96 -10.02 -8.16
N ARG A 335 21.96 -11.31 -7.79
CA ARG A 335 20.90 -12.24 -8.19
C ARG A 335 19.54 -11.81 -7.68
N MET A 336 19.44 -11.41 -6.41
CA MET A 336 18.18 -10.92 -5.83
C MET A 336 17.68 -9.66 -6.52
N VAL A 337 18.55 -8.71 -6.87
CA VAL A 337 18.16 -7.49 -7.62
C VAL A 337 17.51 -7.83 -8.96
N VAL A 338 18.05 -8.80 -9.70
CA VAL A 338 17.45 -9.27 -10.97
C VAL A 338 16.07 -9.85 -10.72
N ASN A 339 15.94 -10.75 -9.75
CA ASN A 339 14.68 -11.41 -9.42
C ASN A 339 13.62 -10.42 -8.92
N VAL A 340 14.01 -9.43 -8.09
CA VAL A 340 13.11 -8.37 -7.60
C VAL A 340 12.56 -7.54 -8.76
N ARG A 341 13.41 -7.16 -9.73
CA ARG A 341 12.97 -6.42 -10.91
C ARG A 341 11.99 -7.22 -11.77
N GLN A 342 12.23 -8.51 -11.92
CA GLN A 342 11.32 -9.40 -12.64
C GLN A 342 9.98 -9.52 -11.90
N ALA A 343 9.97 -9.77 -10.59
CA ALA A 343 8.76 -9.85 -9.78
C ALA A 343 7.96 -8.52 -9.81
N ALA A 344 8.66 -7.38 -9.77
CA ALA A 344 8.00 -6.07 -9.89
C ALA A 344 7.34 -5.85 -11.25
N ALA A 345 7.93 -6.37 -12.34
CA ALA A 345 7.35 -6.27 -13.68
C ALA A 345 6.10 -7.13 -13.85
N GLU A 346 6.05 -8.30 -13.20
CA GLU A 346 4.88 -9.20 -13.22
C GLU A 346 3.68 -8.58 -12.49
N ILE A 347 3.93 -7.82 -11.41
CA ILE A 347 2.90 -7.13 -10.61
C ILE A 347 2.84 -5.64 -11.03
N SER A 348 2.48 -5.39 -12.28
CA SER A 348 2.34 -4.02 -12.81
C SER A 348 0.93 -3.46 -12.58
N TRP A 349 0.80 -2.12 -12.58
CA TRP A 349 -0.50 -1.45 -12.53
C TRP A 349 -1.37 -1.76 -13.75
N GLU A 350 -0.76 -2.04 -14.90
CA GLU A 350 -1.48 -2.54 -16.08
C GLU A 350 -2.12 -3.90 -15.80
N THR A 351 -1.38 -4.84 -15.22
CA THR A 351 -1.91 -6.17 -14.83
C THR A 351 -3.05 -6.02 -13.83
N ILE A 352 -2.88 -5.19 -12.78
CA ILE A 352 -3.92 -4.94 -11.77
C ILE A 352 -5.16 -4.30 -12.40
N ALA A 353 -4.99 -3.33 -13.30
CA ALA A 353 -6.10 -2.69 -13.99
C ALA A 353 -6.86 -3.68 -14.88
N ARG A 354 -6.16 -4.54 -15.62
CA ARG A 354 -6.76 -5.59 -16.46
C ARG A 354 -7.58 -6.59 -15.63
N MET A 355 -7.05 -7.04 -14.49
CA MET A 355 -7.76 -7.94 -13.58
C MET A 355 -8.99 -7.26 -12.97
N THR A 356 -8.86 -5.98 -12.60
CA THR A 356 -9.96 -5.16 -12.05
C THR A 356 -11.06 -4.94 -13.10
N GLU A 357 -10.66 -4.57 -14.32
CA GLU A 357 -11.58 -4.34 -15.45
C GLU A 357 -12.40 -5.59 -15.79
N ALA A 358 -11.77 -6.77 -15.80
CA ALA A 358 -12.48 -8.04 -16.04
C ALA A 358 -13.63 -8.22 -15.04
N ARG A 359 -13.38 -7.95 -13.74
CA ARG A 359 -14.43 -8.04 -12.72
C ARG A 359 -15.48 -6.94 -12.81
N TYR A 360 -15.11 -5.76 -13.27
CA TYR A 360 -16.09 -4.71 -13.57
C TYR A 360 -17.05 -5.14 -14.70
N GLY A 361 -16.52 -5.79 -15.75
CA GLY A 361 -17.32 -6.37 -16.83
C GLY A 361 -18.36 -7.36 -16.31
N ASP A 362 -17.94 -8.32 -15.47
CA ASP A 362 -18.81 -9.30 -14.83
C ASP A 362 -19.93 -8.61 -14.00
N VAL A 363 -19.56 -7.60 -13.24
CA VAL A 363 -20.46 -6.90 -12.31
C VAL A 363 -21.53 -6.05 -13.03
N VAL A 364 -21.21 -5.50 -14.22
CA VAL A 364 -22.14 -4.69 -15.03
C VAL A 364 -22.84 -5.48 -16.15
N GLY A 365 -22.53 -6.79 -16.29
CA GLY A 365 -23.18 -7.66 -17.27
C GLY A 365 -22.65 -7.55 -18.70
N ILE A 366 -21.49 -6.90 -18.92
CA ILE A 366 -20.88 -6.76 -20.26
C ILE A 366 -20.19 -8.06 -20.72
N GLY A 367 -19.89 -8.97 -19.78
CA GLY A 367 -19.18 -10.24 -20.07
C GLY A 367 -20.05 -11.33 -20.70
N ALA A 368 -21.38 -11.25 -20.60
CA ALA A 368 -22.27 -12.29 -21.13
C ALA A 368 -22.53 -12.19 -22.65
N ASP A 369 -22.44 -10.99 -23.22
CA ASP A 369 -22.80 -10.76 -24.62
C ASP A 369 -21.64 -11.02 -25.62
N CYS A 370 -20.38 -11.02 -25.15
CA CYS A 370 -19.24 -11.24 -26.04
C CYS A 370 -19.01 -12.72 -26.42
N ALA A 371 -19.45 -13.65 -25.56
CA ALA A 371 -19.35 -15.09 -25.83
C ALA A 371 -20.40 -15.59 -26.84
N VAL A 372 -21.55 -14.91 -26.97
CA VAL A 372 -22.63 -15.28 -27.89
C VAL A 372 -22.39 -14.76 -29.31
N SER A 373 -21.59 -13.70 -29.48
CA SER A 373 -21.26 -13.11 -30.78
C SER A 373 -20.16 -13.84 -31.57
N GLN A 374 -19.39 -14.72 -30.91
CA GLN A 374 -18.35 -15.54 -31.59
C GLN A 374 -18.83 -16.96 -31.93
N ALA A 375 -20.08 -17.30 -31.62
CA ALA A 375 -20.69 -18.59 -31.92
C ALA A 375 -21.83 -18.49 -32.97
N ARG A 376 -21.89 -17.40 -33.72
CA ARG A 376 -22.78 -17.27 -34.89
C ARG A 376 -22.02 -17.01 -36.16
#